data_2e9c494bb2227289e06d637b3a9c02e0
#
_entry.id   2e9c494bb2227289e06d637b3a9c02e0
#
_cell.length_a   1.000
_cell.length_b   1.000
_cell.length_c   1.000
_cell.angle_alpha   90.00
_cell.angle_beta   90.00
_cell.angle_gamma   90.00
#
_symmetry.space_group_name_H-M   'P 1'
#
loop_
_entity.id
_entity.type
_entity.pdbx_description
1 polymer ?
#
loop_
_entity_poly.entity_id
_entity_poly.type
_entity_poly.pdbx_seq_one_letter_code
_entity_poly.pdbx_strand_id
1 'polypeptide(L)'
;IALTATATPKVRNDIQKNLKILDATLFLDSFNRKNLFYDIRPKHDVEKEMIKFIREHPNKSGVVYCLSRKKVEEVAETLQVNGINALPYHAGLDAKTRAANQDAFIMDDCDVIVATIAFGMGIDKPDIRFVIHHDIPKSLEGYYQETGRAGRDDGEGILVTFYSYKDIEKLEKFLSGKPVSEQEIGRQLIMETISFAETAMCRRKYLLHYFGEDFASENCNNMCDNCRNPKPTFEGKEYVSKLLNVIEVSKETFKAKELAKIMIGETNSLIN
;
A
#
# COMPACT_ATOMS: atom_id res chain seq x y z
N ILE A 1 1.90 -5.84 -29.60
CA ILE A 1 2.36 -4.88 -28.57
C ILE A 1 1.68 -5.28 -27.26
N ALA A 2 2.48 -5.43 -26.19
CA ALA A 2 1.98 -5.64 -24.84
C ALA A 2 2.38 -4.43 -24.00
N LEU A 3 1.44 -3.87 -23.23
CA LEU A 3 1.64 -2.70 -22.38
C LEU A 3 1.19 -3.01 -20.94
N THR A 4 1.97 -2.59 -19.96
CA THR A 4 1.63 -2.70 -18.55
C THR A 4 2.27 -1.56 -17.76
N ALA A 5 1.60 -1.11 -16.70
CA ALA A 5 2.11 -0.04 -15.83
C ALA A 5 2.91 -0.57 -14.62
N THR A 6 2.76 -1.85 -14.25
CA THR A 6 3.24 -2.39 -12.97
C THR A 6 3.73 -3.82 -13.10
N ALA A 7 4.79 -4.03 -13.89
CA ALA A 7 5.37 -5.36 -14.02
C ALA A 7 6.73 -5.43 -13.32
N THR A 8 6.85 -6.27 -12.29
CA THR A 8 8.14 -6.65 -11.70
C THR A 8 8.99 -7.40 -12.73
N PRO A 9 10.32 -7.54 -12.56
CA PRO A 9 11.18 -8.28 -13.48
C PRO A 9 10.66 -9.69 -13.79
N LYS A 10 10.14 -10.40 -12.77
CA LYS A 10 9.55 -11.73 -12.90
C LYS A 10 8.30 -11.69 -13.80
N VAL A 11 7.38 -10.78 -13.52
CA VAL A 11 6.12 -10.64 -14.28
C VAL A 11 6.40 -10.26 -15.74
N ARG A 12 7.37 -9.38 -16.02
CA ARG A 12 7.79 -9.04 -17.39
C ARG A 12 8.25 -10.28 -18.16
N ASN A 13 9.10 -11.10 -17.54
CA ASN A 13 9.58 -12.33 -18.15
C ASN A 13 8.43 -13.32 -18.40
N ASP A 14 7.51 -13.46 -17.46
CA ASP A 14 6.33 -14.32 -17.61
C ASP A 14 5.39 -13.84 -18.74
N ILE A 15 5.20 -12.51 -18.87
CA ILE A 15 4.43 -11.92 -19.99
C ILE A 15 5.09 -12.28 -21.33
N GLN A 16 6.40 -12.05 -21.47
CA GLN A 16 7.12 -12.37 -22.71
C GLN A 16 7.03 -13.85 -23.08
N LYS A 17 7.19 -14.75 -22.09
CA LYS A 17 7.05 -16.20 -22.28
C LYS A 17 5.66 -16.60 -22.70
N ASN A 18 4.63 -16.15 -21.98
CA ASN A 18 3.24 -16.52 -22.22
C ASN A 18 2.72 -15.99 -23.57
N LEU A 19 3.14 -14.80 -23.98
CA LEU A 19 2.80 -14.23 -25.27
C LEU A 19 3.72 -14.70 -26.40
N LYS A 20 4.75 -15.53 -26.09
CA LYS A 20 5.76 -16.01 -27.06
C LYS A 20 6.47 -14.89 -27.81
N ILE A 21 6.84 -13.80 -27.09
CA ILE A 21 7.51 -12.62 -27.62
C ILE A 21 8.86 -12.37 -26.93
N LEU A 22 9.64 -13.43 -26.68
CA LEU A 22 10.93 -13.33 -25.98
C LEU A 22 11.94 -12.43 -26.70
N ASP A 23 11.85 -12.35 -28.04
CA ASP A 23 12.73 -11.53 -28.86
C ASP A 23 12.23 -10.10 -29.07
N ALA A 24 11.10 -9.72 -28.44
CA ALA A 24 10.53 -8.38 -28.59
C ALA A 24 11.38 -7.35 -27.85
N THR A 25 11.53 -6.18 -28.45
CA THR A 25 12.18 -5.04 -27.81
C THR A 25 11.40 -4.61 -26.58
N LEU A 26 12.07 -4.55 -25.43
CA LEU A 26 11.51 -4.13 -24.15
C LEU A 26 11.83 -2.64 -23.91
N PHE A 27 10.81 -1.82 -23.78
CA PHE A 27 10.92 -0.43 -23.35
C PHE A 27 10.50 -0.34 -21.89
N LEU A 28 11.37 0.19 -21.05
CA LEU A 28 11.13 0.41 -19.63
C LEU A 28 11.29 1.87 -19.32
N ASP A 29 10.33 2.43 -18.61
CA ASP A 29 10.44 3.74 -17.97
C ASP A 29 10.59 3.56 -16.46
N SER A 30 11.07 4.60 -15.79
CA SER A 30 11.27 4.58 -14.35
C SER A 30 9.95 4.53 -13.60
N PHE A 31 9.91 3.72 -12.53
CA PHE A 31 8.80 3.72 -11.57
C PHE A 31 8.84 4.91 -10.60
N ASN A 32 9.87 5.76 -10.69
CA ASN A 32 10.08 6.86 -9.76
C ASN A 32 9.16 8.06 -10.04
N ARG A 33 8.13 8.22 -9.24
CA ARG A 33 7.25 9.39 -9.25
C ARG A 33 7.78 10.44 -8.26
N LYS A 34 8.65 11.33 -8.73
CA LYS A 34 9.39 12.30 -7.89
C LYS A 34 8.49 13.26 -7.13
N ASN A 35 7.32 13.56 -7.67
CA ASN A 35 6.32 14.48 -7.14
C ASN A 35 5.41 13.88 -6.05
N LEU A 36 5.56 12.60 -5.67
CA LEU A 36 4.73 11.94 -4.69
C LEU A 36 5.42 11.84 -3.33
N PHE A 37 4.75 12.27 -2.27
CA PHE A 37 5.20 12.12 -0.88
C PHE A 37 4.55 10.88 -0.25
N TYR A 38 5.36 9.97 0.28
CA TYR A 38 4.92 8.71 0.91
C TYR A 38 4.88 8.85 2.43
N ASP A 39 3.73 8.58 3.05
CA ASP A 39 3.50 8.71 4.49
C ASP A 39 2.76 7.48 5.04
N ILE A 40 3.40 6.72 5.91
CA ILE A 40 2.79 5.58 6.58
C ILE A 40 2.52 5.96 8.02
N ARG A 41 1.25 5.93 8.42
CA ARG A 41 0.79 6.34 9.75
C ARG A 41 0.27 5.15 10.56
N PRO A 42 0.46 5.16 11.90
CA PRO A 42 -0.19 4.20 12.77
C PRO A 42 -1.72 4.31 12.63
N LYS A 43 -2.40 3.17 12.68
CA LYS A 43 -3.86 3.09 12.55
C LYS A 43 -4.54 3.35 13.90
N HIS A 44 -4.50 4.60 14.36
CA HIS A 44 -5.21 5.10 15.52
C HIS A 44 -6.13 6.24 15.09
N ASP A 45 -7.40 6.22 15.53
CA ASP A 45 -8.40 7.27 15.24
C ASP A 45 -8.41 7.71 13.77
N VAL A 46 -8.41 6.73 12.86
CA VAL A 46 -8.19 6.93 11.42
C VAL A 46 -9.14 7.97 10.83
N GLU A 47 -10.42 7.89 11.18
CA GLU A 47 -11.44 8.83 10.69
C GLU A 47 -11.12 10.27 11.11
N LYS A 48 -10.70 10.47 12.36
CA LYS A 48 -10.32 11.78 12.88
C LYS A 48 -9.07 12.35 12.19
N GLU A 49 -8.04 11.51 12.05
CA GLU A 49 -6.80 11.89 11.36
C GLU A 49 -7.04 12.20 9.87
N MET A 50 -7.89 11.43 9.21
CA MET A 50 -8.26 11.63 7.82
C MET A 50 -9.05 12.93 7.63
N ILE A 51 -10.05 13.21 8.48
CA ILE A 51 -10.82 14.46 8.45
C ILE A 51 -9.90 15.65 8.66
N LYS A 52 -8.99 15.57 9.65
CA LYS A 52 -8.00 16.62 9.91
C LYS A 52 -7.12 16.84 8.67
N PHE A 53 -6.56 15.77 8.10
CA PHE A 53 -5.73 15.84 6.91
C PHE A 53 -6.45 16.49 5.72
N ILE A 54 -7.70 16.09 5.44
CA ILE A 54 -8.47 16.65 4.31
C ILE A 54 -8.75 18.15 4.53
N ARG A 55 -9.08 18.55 5.77
CA ARG A 55 -9.31 19.96 6.12
C ARG A 55 -8.04 20.83 6.02
N GLU A 56 -6.87 20.26 6.24
CA GLU A 56 -5.57 20.91 6.03
C GLU A 56 -5.22 21.08 4.55
N HIS A 57 -5.96 20.41 3.64
CA HIS A 57 -5.78 20.47 2.20
C HIS A 57 -7.07 20.92 1.48
N PRO A 58 -7.59 22.12 1.77
CA PRO A 58 -8.85 22.59 1.20
C PRO A 58 -8.76 22.73 -0.32
N ASN A 59 -9.87 22.49 -1.01
CA ASN A 59 -9.98 22.59 -2.46
C ASN A 59 -8.98 21.66 -3.21
N LYS A 60 -8.68 20.51 -2.62
CA LYS A 60 -7.82 19.48 -3.25
C LYS A 60 -8.64 18.21 -3.46
N SER A 61 -8.60 17.70 -4.68
CA SER A 61 -9.24 16.43 -5.00
C SER A 61 -8.43 15.23 -4.48
N GLY A 62 -9.10 14.25 -3.91
CA GLY A 62 -8.46 13.07 -3.38
C GLY A 62 -9.27 11.79 -3.44
N VAL A 63 -8.58 10.68 -3.25
CA VAL A 63 -9.18 9.34 -3.21
C VAL A 63 -8.88 8.68 -1.87
N VAL A 64 -9.90 8.09 -1.24
CA VAL A 64 -9.77 7.27 -0.04
C VAL A 64 -10.09 5.82 -0.39
N TYR A 65 -9.11 4.93 -0.25
CA TYR A 65 -9.28 3.50 -0.50
C TYR A 65 -9.62 2.73 0.77
N CYS A 66 -10.67 1.89 0.68
CA CYS A 66 -11.09 0.98 1.74
C CYS A 66 -11.20 -0.45 1.20
N LEU A 67 -10.97 -1.46 2.07
CA LEU A 67 -11.01 -2.88 1.68
C LEU A 67 -12.42 -3.42 1.42
N SER A 68 -13.47 -2.82 2.00
CA SER A 68 -14.84 -3.33 1.88
C SER A 68 -15.83 -2.26 1.46
N ARG A 69 -16.91 -2.66 0.75
CA ARG A 69 -18.02 -1.79 0.34
C ARG A 69 -18.65 -1.08 1.54
N LYS A 70 -18.93 -1.84 2.60
CA LYS A 70 -19.50 -1.30 3.85
C LYS A 70 -18.62 -0.19 4.43
N LYS A 71 -17.30 -0.39 4.48
CA LYS A 71 -16.38 0.65 4.99
C LYS A 71 -16.32 1.87 4.08
N VAL A 72 -16.47 1.71 2.77
CA VAL A 72 -16.59 2.83 1.81
C VAL A 72 -17.79 3.71 2.14
N GLU A 73 -18.95 3.09 2.37
CA GLU A 73 -20.19 3.83 2.70
C GLU A 73 -20.06 4.52 4.06
N GLU A 74 -19.59 3.82 5.10
CA GLU A 74 -19.38 4.38 6.44
C GLU A 74 -18.40 5.58 6.43
N VAL A 75 -17.29 5.47 5.70
CA VAL A 75 -16.28 6.53 5.61
C VAL A 75 -16.82 7.71 4.80
N ALA A 76 -17.52 7.49 3.69
CA ALA A 76 -18.13 8.55 2.91
C ALA A 76 -19.16 9.34 3.74
N GLU A 77 -20.03 8.65 4.46
CA GLU A 77 -21.00 9.26 5.38
C GLU A 77 -20.28 10.06 6.48
N THR A 78 -19.25 9.49 7.10
CA THR A 78 -18.46 10.18 8.13
C THR A 78 -17.85 11.47 7.60
N LEU A 79 -17.30 11.47 6.38
CA LEU A 79 -16.76 12.67 5.76
C LEU A 79 -17.83 13.72 5.49
N GLN A 80 -19.00 13.30 4.95
CA GLN A 80 -20.13 14.18 4.66
C GLN A 80 -20.69 14.86 5.93
N VAL A 81 -20.89 14.10 7.00
CA VAL A 81 -21.35 14.64 8.30
C VAL A 81 -20.36 15.67 8.87
N ASN A 82 -19.09 15.54 8.52
CA ASN A 82 -18.04 16.49 8.90
C ASN A 82 -17.84 17.65 7.90
N GLY A 83 -18.76 17.82 6.94
CA GLY A 83 -18.75 18.93 5.97
C GLY A 83 -17.75 18.77 4.83
N ILE A 84 -17.25 17.56 4.58
CA ILE A 84 -16.40 17.25 3.43
C ILE A 84 -17.27 16.71 2.31
N ASN A 85 -17.16 17.28 1.11
CA ASN A 85 -17.89 16.83 -0.07
C ASN A 85 -17.29 15.53 -0.60
N ALA A 86 -17.84 14.39 -0.13
CA ALA A 86 -17.31 13.05 -0.42
C ALA A 86 -18.42 12.15 -0.98
N LEU A 87 -18.09 11.30 -1.96
CA LEU A 87 -19.00 10.34 -2.56
C LEU A 87 -18.44 8.91 -2.52
N PRO A 88 -19.27 7.88 -2.30
CA PRO A 88 -18.85 6.49 -2.32
C PRO A 88 -18.71 5.96 -3.75
N TYR A 89 -17.77 5.04 -3.97
CA TYR A 89 -17.60 4.33 -5.24
C TYR A 89 -17.19 2.87 -5.04
N HIS A 90 -18.06 1.94 -5.42
CA HIS A 90 -17.75 0.51 -5.38
C HIS A 90 -18.67 -0.29 -6.33
N ALA A 91 -18.28 -1.50 -6.65
CA ALA A 91 -19.03 -2.36 -7.60
C ALA A 91 -20.43 -2.79 -7.12
N GLY A 92 -20.78 -2.53 -5.86
CA GLY A 92 -22.12 -2.80 -5.31
C GLY A 92 -23.14 -1.70 -5.55
N LEU A 93 -22.71 -0.50 -5.95
CA LEU A 93 -23.61 0.58 -6.38
C LEU A 93 -24.24 0.23 -7.72
N ASP A 94 -25.46 0.68 -7.96
CA ASP A 94 -26.06 0.60 -9.28
C ASP A 94 -25.24 1.41 -10.31
N ALA A 95 -25.37 1.03 -11.58
CA ALA A 95 -24.53 1.60 -12.63
C ALA A 95 -24.72 3.12 -12.80
N LYS A 96 -25.95 3.61 -12.60
CA LYS A 96 -26.28 5.04 -12.75
C LYS A 96 -25.65 5.87 -11.63
N THR A 97 -25.82 5.46 -10.38
CA THR A 97 -25.20 6.12 -9.21
C THR A 97 -23.69 6.09 -9.30
N ARG A 98 -23.12 4.95 -9.70
CA ARG A 98 -21.67 4.82 -9.85
C ARG A 98 -21.11 5.74 -10.94
N ALA A 99 -21.77 5.84 -12.09
CA ALA A 99 -21.39 6.77 -13.14
C ALA A 99 -21.51 8.23 -12.68
N ALA A 100 -22.64 8.60 -12.05
CA ALA A 100 -22.86 9.96 -11.54
C ALA A 100 -21.80 10.38 -10.51
N ASN A 101 -21.45 9.50 -9.56
CA ASN A 101 -20.42 9.78 -8.56
C ASN A 101 -19.03 9.93 -9.19
N GLN A 102 -18.71 9.14 -10.22
CA GLN A 102 -17.48 9.28 -10.98
C GLN A 102 -17.43 10.61 -11.74
N ASP A 103 -18.50 10.96 -12.44
CA ASP A 103 -18.59 12.19 -13.22
C ASP A 103 -18.48 13.42 -12.31
N ALA A 104 -19.18 13.42 -11.16
CA ALA A 104 -19.07 14.47 -10.16
C ALA A 104 -17.62 14.68 -9.67
N PHE A 105 -16.88 13.59 -9.45
CA PHE A 105 -15.48 13.69 -9.05
C PHE A 105 -14.58 14.21 -10.18
N ILE A 106 -14.82 13.79 -11.43
CA ILE A 106 -14.04 14.25 -12.58
C ILE A 106 -14.29 15.74 -12.88
N MET A 107 -15.52 16.21 -12.68
CA MET A 107 -15.95 17.58 -12.95
C MET A 107 -15.75 18.56 -11.77
N ASP A 108 -15.06 18.13 -10.71
CA ASP A 108 -14.84 18.92 -9.49
C ASP A 108 -16.11 19.29 -8.69
N ASP A 109 -17.20 18.58 -8.94
CA ASP A 109 -18.44 18.68 -8.14
C ASP A 109 -18.33 17.88 -6.81
N CYS A 110 -17.27 17.08 -6.66
CA CYS A 110 -16.95 16.28 -5.48
C CYS A 110 -15.44 16.35 -5.20
N ASP A 111 -15.06 16.65 -3.95
CA ASP A 111 -13.65 16.79 -3.55
C ASP A 111 -13.01 15.43 -3.30
N VAL A 112 -13.76 14.48 -2.72
CA VAL A 112 -13.21 13.19 -2.25
C VAL A 112 -14.06 12.04 -2.75
N ILE A 113 -13.43 11.09 -3.42
CA ILE A 113 -14.06 9.81 -3.72
C ILE A 113 -13.59 8.76 -2.70
N VAL A 114 -14.52 8.13 -2.01
CA VAL A 114 -14.22 7.00 -1.11
C VAL A 114 -14.53 5.70 -1.85
N ALA A 115 -13.55 4.84 -2.03
CA ALA A 115 -13.68 3.75 -2.98
C ALA A 115 -13.05 2.43 -2.51
N THR A 116 -13.51 1.33 -3.11
CA THR A 116 -12.73 0.10 -3.19
C THR A 116 -11.79 0.16 -4.41
N ILE A 117 -10.96 -0.87 -4.60
CA ILE A 117 -10.11 -1.03 -5.81
C ILE A 117 -10.89 -0.97 -7.13
N ALA A 118 -12.25 -0.99 -7.08
CA ALA A 118 -13.09 -0.81 -8.28
C ALA A 118 -12.98 0.60 -8.88
N PHE A 119 -12.58 1.60 -8.10
CA PHE A 119 -12.23 2.94 -8.59
C PHE A 119 -10.81 2.90 -9.12
N GLY A 120 -10.66 2.56 -10.39
CA GLY A 120 -9.35 2.27 -10.91
C GLY A 120 -9.24 2.45 -12.41
N MET A 121 -9.50 1.40 -13.15
CA MET A 121 -9.34 1.41 -14.61
C MET A 121 -10.26 2.45 -15.26
N GLY A 122 -9.70 3.28 -16.14
CA GLY A 122 -10.46 4.28 -16.90
C GLY A 122 -10.72 5.60 -16.19
N ILE A 123 -10.23 5.80 -14.98
CA ILE A 123 -10.31 7.09 -14.29
C ILE A 123 -9.08 7.93 -14.66
N ASP A 124 -9.31 9.00 -15.40
CA ASP A 124 -8.28 9.95 -15.79
C ASP A 124 -8.62 11.38 -15.27
N LYS A 125 -8.30 11.60 -13.99
CA LYS A 125 -8.28 12.91 -13.35
C LYS A 125 -6.82 13.23 -12.99
N PRO A 126 -6.17 14.16 -13.69
CA PRO A 126 -4.72 14.37 -13.56
C PRO A 126 -4.32 15.05 -12.25
N ASP A 127 -5.21 15.84 -11.68
CA ASP A 127 -4.98 16.75 -10.56
C ASP A 127 -5.41 16.19 -9.19
N ILE A 128 -5.45 14.87 -9.02
CA ILE A 128 -5.64 14.24 -7.71
C ILE A 128 -4.43 14.59 -6.83
N ARG A 129 -4.65 15.24 -5.69
CA ARG A 129 -3.60 15.74 -4.80
C ARG A 129 -3.28 14.84 -3.63
N PHE A 130 -4.19 13.95 -3.27
CA PHE A 130 -3.90 12.95 -2.24
C PHE A 130 -4.59 11.61 -2.52
N VAL A 131 -3.93 10.56 -2.07
CA VAL A 131 -4.49 9.22 -1.98
C VAL A 131 -4.32 8.74 -0.54
N ILE A 132 -5.43 8.39 0.09
CA ILE A 132 -5.45 7.85 1.45
C ILE A 132 -5.85 6.38 1.41
N HIS A 133 -5.04 5.51 1.99
CA HIS A 133 -5.41 4.13 2.26
C HIS A 133 -5.89 4.03 3.71
N HIS A 134 -7.21 3.86 3.89
CA HIS A 134 -7.81 3.56 5.19
C HIS A 134 -7.34 2.21 5.72
N ASP A 135 -7.15 1.28 4.83
CA ASP A 135 -6.58 -0.04 5.07
C ASP A 135 -5.42 -0.29 4.10
N ILE A 136 -4.35 -0.93 4.59
CA ILE A 136 -3.20 -1.27 3.73
C ILE A 136 -3.63 -2.18 2.57
N PRO A 137 -3.19 -1.94 1.33
CA PRO A 137 -3.53 -2.78 0.18
C PRO A 137 -2.91 -4.17 0.27
N LYS A 138 -3.42 -5.09 -0.58
CA LYS A 138 -3.04 -6.51 -0.58
C LYS A 138 -1.68 -6.80 -1.19
N SER A 139 -1.15 -5.88 -1.98
CA SER A 139 0.14 -6.00 -2.65
C SER A 139 0.75 -4.64 -2.94
N LEU A 140 2.06 -4.60 -3.16
CA LEU A 140 2.78 -3.38 -3.54
C LEU A 140 2.45 -2.93 -4.96
N GLU A 141 2.11 -3.83 -5.86
CA GLU A 141 1.62 -3.48 -7.20
C GLU A 141 0.28 -2.74 -7.11
N GLY A 142 -0.65 -3.25 -6.29
CA GLY A 142 -1.92 -2.58 -6.02
C GLY A 142 -1.69 -1.20 -5.41
N TYR A 143 -0.83 -1.12 -4.39
CA TYR A 143 -0.42 0.14 -3.78
C TYR A 143 0.12 1.14 -4.80
N TYR A 144 1.04 0.72 -5.66
CA TYR A 144 1.62 1.57 -6.70
C TYR A 144 0.58 2.04 -7.73
N GLN A 145 -0.33 1.15 -8.16
CA GLN A 145 -1.42 1.51 -9.09
C GLN A 145 -2.40 2.51 -8.49
N GLU A 146 -2.76 2.33 -7.22
CA GLU A 146 -3.69 3.20 -6.51
C GLU A 146 -3.05 4.56 -6.20
N THR A 147 -1.84 4.58 -5.68
CA THR A 147 -1.08 5.81 -5.40
C THR A 147 -0.65 6.56 -6.66
N GLY A 148 -0.39 5.85 -7.76
CA GLY A 148 -0.04 6.41 -9.06
C GLY A 148 -1.13 7.26 -9.71
N ARG A 149 -2.32 7.36 -9.09
CA ARG A 149 -3.39 8.28 -9.52
C ARG A 149 -3.12 9.71 -9.11
N ALA A 150 -2.37 9.92 -8.03
CA ALA A 150 -2.02 11.26 -7.59
C ALA A 150 -1.00 11.92 -8.54
N GLY A 151 -1.17 13.23 -8.76
CA GLY A 151 -0.20 14.09 -9.42
C GLY A 151 0.20 13.64 -10.83
N ARG A 152 -0.74 13.21 -11.68
CA ARG A 152 -0.45 12.83 -13.07
C ARG A 152 -0.06 14.02 -13.95
N ASP A 153 -0.39 15.21 -13.51
CA ASP A 153 -0.02 16.50 -14.10
C ASP A 153 1.33 17.02 -13.59
N ASP A 154 2.17 16.15 -12.99
CA ASP A 154 3.42 16.48 -12.33
C ASP A 154 3.29 17.38 -11.08
N GLY A 155 2.08 17.74 -10.69
CA GLY A 155 1.80 18.41 -9.43
C GLY A 155 2.09 17.51 -8.22
N GLU A 156 2.37 18.11 -7.06
CA GLU A 156 2.64 17.37 -5.83
C GLU A 156 1.44 16.52 -5.41
N GLY A 157 1.71 15.29 -4.99
CA GLY A 157 0.73 14.36 -4.45
C GLY A 157 1.15 13.79 -3.10
N ILE A 158 0.22 13.70 -2.16
CA ILE A 158 0.46 13.15 -0.82
C ILE A 158 -0.23 11.79 -0.69
N LEU A 159 0.53 10.79 -0.30
CA LEU A 159 0.09 9.42 -0.17
C LEU A 159 0.11 9.04 1.31
N VAL A 160 -1.07 8.93 1.92
CA VAL A 160 -1.19 8.55 3.33
C VAL A 160 -1.71 7.12 3.41
N THR A 161 -1.03 6.27 4.17
CA THR A 161 -1.48 4.89 4.39
C THR A 161 -1.55 4.61 5.88
N PHE A 162 -2.73 4.24 6.36
CA PHE A 162 -2.91 3.80 7.74
C PHE A 162 -2.63 2.31 7.85
N TYR A 163 -1.77 1.95 8.78
CA TYR A 163 -1.34 0.58 9.02
C TYR A 163 -1.38 0.20 10.49
N SER A 164 -1.84 -1.01 10.75
CA SER A 164 -1.69 -1.70 12.03
C SER A 164 -1.47 -3.19 11.80
N TYR A 165 -0.85 -3.86 12.77
CA TYR A 165 -0.64 -5.32 12.72
C TYR A 165 -1.96 -6.11 12.54
N LYS A 166 -3.09 -5.57 13.05
CA LYS A 166 -4.42 -6.19 12.89
C LYS A 166 -4.92 -6.24 11.43
N ASP A 167 -4.32 -5.45 10.54
CA ASP A 167 -4.69 -5.48 9.12
C ASP A 167 -4.24 -6.78 8.45
N ILE A 168 -3.18 -7.43 8.96
CA ILE A 168 -2.71 -8.73 8.49
C ILE A 168 -3.81 -9.78 8.60
N GLU A 169 -4.45 -9.89 9.77
CA GLU A 169 -5.54 -10.84 9.98
C GLU A 169 -6.73 -10.60 9.04
N LYS A 170 -7.02 -9.33 8.73
CA LYS A 170 -8.07 -8.98 7.75
C LYS A 170 -7.68 -9.42 6.34
N LEU A 171 -6.45 -9.15 5.94
CA LEU A 171 -5.95 -9.50 4.60
C LEU A 171 -5.87 -11.02 4.42
N GLU A 172 -5.42 -11.75 5.43
CA GLU A 172 -5.39 -13.22 5.40
C GLU A 172 -6.79 -13.85 5.25
N LYS A 173 -7.84 -13.25 5.84
CA LYS A 173 -9.22 -13.70 5.65
C LYS A 173 -9.67 -13.68 4.18
N PHE A 174 -9.15 -12.74 3.38
CA PHE A 174 -9.44 -12.72 1.93
C PHE A 174 -8.75 -13.85 1.15
N LEU A 175 -7.80 -14.56 1.76
CA LEU A 175 -7.16 -15.74 1.17
C LEU A 175 -7.90 -17.02 1.53
N SER A 176 -8.74 -17.00 2.57
CA SER A 176 -9.51 -18.16 3.03
C SER A 176 -10.41 -18.70 1.90
N GLY A 177 -10.41 -20.02 1.72
CA GLY A 177 -11.19 -20.69 0.69
C GLY A 177 -10.60 -20.72 -0.71
N LYS A 178 -9.44 -20.07 -0.93
CA LYS A 178 -8.71 -20.17 -2.20
C LYS A 178 -7.85 -21.43 -2.26
N PRO A 179 -7.43 -21.88 -3.46
CA PRO A 179 -6.44 -22.94 -3.61
C PRO A 179 -5.15 -22.64 -2.82
N VAL A 180 -4.49 -23.68 -2.30
CA VAL A 180 -3.30 -23.54 -1.44
C VAL A 180 -2.20 -22.70 -2.13
N SER A 181 -1.93 -22.96 -3.41
CA SER A 181 -0.94 -22.19 -4.17
C SER A 181 -1.27 -20.68 -4.26
N GLU A 182 -2.55 -20.32 -4.41
CA GLU A 182 -2.98 -18.92 -4.41
C GLU A 182 -2.88 -18.29 -3.01
N GLN A 183 -3.12 -19.08 -1.95
CA GLN A 183 -2.94 -18.61 -0.58
C GLN A 183 -1.47 -18.31 -0.28
N GLU A 184 -0.55 -19.15 -0.73
CA GLU A 184 0.89 -18.96 -0.55
C GLU A 184 1.39 -17.69 -1.24
N ILE A 185 1.03 -17.51 -2.52
CA ILE A 185 1.32 -16.29 -3.27
C ILE A 185 0.71 -15.07 -2.57
N GLY A 186 -0.55 -15.17 -2.17
CA GLY A 186 -1.23 -14.08 -1.49
C GLY A 186 -0.59 -13.69 -0.15
N ARG A 187 -0.13 -14.66 0.65
CA ARG A 187 0.62 -14.39 1.88
C ARG A 187 1.95 -13.69 1.61
N GLN A 188 2.68 -14.14 0.57
CA GLN A 188 3.92 -13.48 0.18
C GLN A 188 3.69 -12.00 -0.16
N LEU A 189 2.69 -11.68 -0.99
CA LEU A 189 2.35 -10.31 -1.36
C LEU A 189 1.95 -9.45 -0.15
N ILE A 190 1.19 -10.02 0.79
CA ILE A 190 0.84 -9.36 2.05
C ILE A 190 2.11 -9.09 2.87
N MET A 191 3.01 -10.05 3.01
CA MET A 191 4.25 -9.87 3.77
C MET A 191 5.18 -8.82 3.17
N GLU A 192 5.27 -8.74 1.84
CA GLU A 192 6.02 -7.69 1.13
C GLU A 192 5.44 -6.30 1.42
N THR A 193 4.11 -6.18 1.42
CA THR A 193 3.42 -4.92 1.74
C THR A 193 3.60 -4.51 3.21
N ILE A 194 3.58 -5.47 4.13
CA ILE A 194 3.86 -5.26 5.55
C ILE A 194 5.30 -4.78 5.74
N SER A 195 6.25 -5.46 5.09
CA SER A 195 7.66 -5.08 5.16
C SER A 195 7.90 -3.67 4.66
N PHE A 196 7.19 -3.25 3.61
CA PHE A 196 7.17 -1.85 3.17
C PHE A 196 6.59 -0.91 4.24
N ALA A 197 5.50 -1.29 4.92
CA ALA A 197 4.90 -0.44 5.95
C ALA A 197 5.77 -0.32 7.21
N GLU A 198 6.49 -1.36 7.59
CA GLU A 198 7.29 -1.42 8.83
C GLU A 198 8.75 -0.98 8.67
N THR A 199 9.28 -0.96 7.45
CA THR A 199 10.68 -0.62 7.23
C THR A 199 11.05 0.77 7.76
N ALA A 200 12.29 0.91 8.24
CA ALA A 200 12.94 2.19 8.53
C ALA A 200 13.67 2.79 7.30
N MET A 201 13.77 2.02 6.21
CA MET A 201 14.41 2.48 4.97
C MET A 201 13.56 3.55 4.28
N CYS A 202 14.19 4.31 3.39
CA CYS A 202 13.47 5.20 2.47
C CYS A 202 12.35 4.44 1.74
N ARG A 203 11.09 4.93 1.84
CA ARG A 203 9.91 4.31 1.20
C ARG A 203 10.06 4.19 -0.31
N ARG A 204 10.60 5.24 -0.93
CA ARG A 204 10.86 5.27 -2.36
C ARG A 204 11.89 4.24 -2.79
N LYS A 205 13.00 4.14 -2.06
CA LYS A 205 14.04 3.12 -2.30
C LYS A 205 13.45 1.71 -2.23
N TYR A 206 12.66 1.43 -1.19
CA TYR A 206 12.03 0.13 -1.01
C TYR A 206 11.10 -0.22 -2.19
N LEU A 207 10.22 0.72 -2.56
CA LEU A 207 9.25 0.52 -3.63
C LEU A 207 9.93 0.34 -5.00
N LEU A 208 10.94 1.17 -5.33
CA LEU A 208 11.67 1.07 -6.58
C LEU A 208 12.47 -0.23 -6.67
N HIS A 209 13.11 -0.65 -5.57
CA HIS A 209 13.78 -1.95 -5.51
C HIS A 209 12.83 -3.13 -5.75
N TYR A 210 11.61 -3.05 -5.23
CA TYR A 210 10.57 -4.06 -5.49
C TYR A 210 10.29 -4.22 -7.00
N PHE A 211 10.28 -3.14 -7.75
CA PHE A 211 10.11 -3.13 -9.21
C PHE A 211 11.41 -3.41 -9.99
N GLY A 212 12.51 -3.67 -9.30
CA GLY A 212 13.82 -3.98 -9.90
C GLY A 212 14.59 -2.74 -10.36
N GLU A 213 14.34 -1.58 -9.74
CA GLU A 213 15.03 -0.33 -10.00
C GLU A 213 15.94 0.05 -8.83
N ASP A 214 17.20 0.34 -9.10
CA ASP A 214 18.13 0.82 -8.10
C ASP A 214 17.89 2.30 -7.79
N PHE A 215 17.88 2.64 -6.50
CA PHE A 215 17.66 4.01 -6.05
C PHE A 215 18.47 4.33 -4.78
N ALA A 216 19.21 5.41 -4.80
CA ALA A 216 19.92 5.92 -3.64
C ALA A 216 18.98 6.78 -2.77
N SER A 217 18.96 6.53 -1.45
CA SER A 217 18.03 7.20 -0.51
C SER A 217 18.22 8.73 -0.47
N GLU A 218 19.43 9.19 -0.75
CA GLU A 218 19.79 10.62 -0.82
C GLU A 218 18.97 11.36 -1.90
N ASN A 219 18.62 10.67 -2.98
CA ASN A 219 17.82 11.21 -4.07
C ASN A 219 16.31 11.31 -3.73
N CYS A 220 15.90 10.85 -2.53
CA CYS A 220 14.52 10.98 -2.08
C CYS A 220 14.11 12.44 -1.78
N ASN A 221 15.07 13.30 -1.46
CA ASN A 221 14.84 14.70 -1.14
C ASN A 221 13.75 14.91 -0.06
N ASN A 222 13.74 14.06 0.98
CA ASN A 222 12.74 14.06 2.06
C ASN A 222 11.29 13.86 1.58
N MET A 223 11.09 13.23 0.40
CA MET A 223 9.76 12.93 -0.13
C MET A 223 9.19 11.61 0.40
N CYS A 224 9.54 11.23 1.63
CA CYS A 224 8.86 10.21 2.41
C CYS A 224 9.02 10.45 3.92
N ASP A 225 8.13 9.85 4.72
CA ASP A 225 8.09 9.92 6.19
C ASP A 225 9.43 9.51 6.82
N ASN A 226 10.01 8.38 6.40
CA ASN A 226 11.26 7.86 6.94
C ASN A 226 12.49 8.73 6.62
N CYS A 227 12.52 9.39 5.46
CA CYS A 227 13.61 10.33 5.14
C CYS A 227 13.43 11.67 5.86
N ARG A 228 12.17 12.12 6.03
CA ARG A 228 11.86 13.37 6.74
C ARG A 228 12.09 13.24 8.24
N ASN A 229 11.74 12.08 8.82
CA ASN A 229 11.91 11.78 10.24
C ASN A 229 12.59 10.40 10.38
N PRO A 230 13.93 10.32 10.20
CA PRO A 230 14.65 9.06 10.27
C PRO A 230 14.44 8.37 11.63
N LYS A 231 14.09 7.09 11.58
CA LYS A 231 13.97 6.27 12.78
C LYS A 231 15.38 5.93 13.31
N PRO A 232 15.59 5.93 14.65
CA PRO A 232 16.85 5.47 15.20
C PRO A 232 17.10 4.01 14.83
N THR A 233 18.31 3.73 14.42
CA THR A 233 18.76 2.38 14.07
C THR A 233 19.88 1.95 15.01
N PHE A 234 20.05 0.64 15.16
CA PHE A 234 21.16 0.05 15.93
C PHE A 234 21.79 -1.10 15.12
N GLU A 235 23.03 -1.45 15.46
CA GLU A 235 23.71 -2.61 14.87
C GLU A 235 23.03 -3.91 15.37
N GLY A 236 22.33 -4.58 14.47
CA GLY A 236 21.50 -5.75 14.80
C GLY A 236 22.19 -7.10 14.56
N LYS A 237 23.41 -7.14 14.03
CA LYS A 237 24.10 -8.36 13.60
C LYS A 237 24.19 -9.42 14.71
N GLU A 238 24.51 -8.99 15.94
CA GLU A 238 24.59 -9.90 17.08
C GLU A 238 23.25 -10.54 17.42
N TYR A 239 22.17 -9.76 17.37
CA TYR A 239 20.82 -10.27 17.62
C TYR A 239 20.38 -11.25 16.54
N VAL A 240 20.67 -10.96 15.28
CA VAL A 240 20.38 -11.88 14.16
C VAL A 240 21.17 -13.17 14.32
N SER A 241 22.47 -13.13 14.68
CA SER A 241 23.28 -14.32 14.92
C SER A 241 22.73 -15.17 16.06
N LYS A 242 22.33 -14.54 17.17
CA LYS A 242 21.67 -15.23 18.30
C LYS A 242 20.35 -15.89 17.90
N LEU A 243 19.52 -15.16 17.12
CA LEU A 243 18.23 -15.69 16.64
C LEU A 243 18.42 -16.89 15.73
N LEU A 244 19.37 -16.84 14.79
CA LEU A 244 19.68 -17.95 13.90
C LEU A 244 20.16 -19.18 14.67
N ASN A 245 21.00 -18.99 15.70
CA ASN A 245 21.43 -20.09 16.57
C ASN A 245 20.26 -20.71 17.33
N VAL A 246 19.35 -19.91 17.86
CA VAL A 246 18.11 -20.42 18.53
C VAL A 246 17.26 -21.23 17.56
N ILE A 247 17.06 -20.77 16.33
CA ILE A 247 16.30 -21.48 15.29
C ILE A 247 16.96 -22.83 14.98
N GLU A 248 18.28 -22.85 14.78
CA GLU A 248 19.06 -24.07 14.49
C GLU A 248 18.94 -25.08 15.64
N VAL A 249 19.21 -24.65 16.87
CA VAL A 249 19.14 -25.52 18.06
C VAL A 249 17.74 -26.06 18.29
N SER A 250 16.71 -25.25 18.07
CA SER A 250 15.31 -25.65 18.23
C SER A 250 14.74 -26.44 17.04
N LYS A 251 15.53 -26.66 15.98
CA LYS A 251 15.11 -27.36 14.74
C LYS A 251 13.81 -26.75 14.15
N GLU A 252 13.74 -25.42 14.11
CA GLU A 252 12.61 -24.67 13.56
C GLU A 252 11.24 -24.94 14.22
N THR A 253 11.26 -25.38 15.48
CA THR A 253 10.02 -25.80 16.17
C THR A 253 9.16 -24.62 16.60
N PHE A 254 9.75 -23.44 16.83
CA PHE A 254 9.08 -22.26 17.39
C PHE A 254 8.60 -21.28 16.33
N LYS A 255 7.41 -20.70 16.56
CA LYS A 255 6.90 -19.60 15.76
C LYS A 255 7.59 -18.28 16.12
N ALA A 256 7.51 -17.29 15.23
CA ALA A 256 8.16 -15.98 15.39
C ALA A 256 7.90 -15.32 16.76
N LYS A 257 6.68 -15.39 17.27
CA LYS A 257 6.31 -14.83 18.59
C LYS A 257 7.02 -15.56 19.76
N GLU A 258 7.19 -16.85 19.66
CA GLU A 258 7.90 -17.65 20.66
C GLU A 258 9.40 -17.39 20.61
N LEU A 259 9.96 -17.31 19.39
CA LEU A 259 11.36 -16.91 19.18
C LEU A 259 11.65 -15.52 19.76
N ALA A 260 10.75 -14.55 19.55
CA ALA A 260 10.89 -13.21 20.13
C ALA A 260 10.93 -13.28 21.67
N LYS A 261 10.09 -14.11 22.31
CA LYS A 261 10.10 -14.32 23.75
C LYS A 261 11.40 -14.95 24.26
N ILE A 262 11.90 -15.96 23.57
CA ILE A 262 13.19 -16.57 23.87
C ILE A 262 14.31 -15.52 23.82
N MET A 263 14.31 -14.68 22.78
CA MET A 263 15.32 -13.64 22.59
C MET A 263 15.35 -12.59 23.70
N ILE A 264 14.22 -12.32 24.35
CA ILE A 264 14.12 -11.38 25.49
C ILE A 264 14.21 -12.09 26.86
N GLY A 265 14.43 -13.42 26.87
CA GLY A 265 14.59 -14.20 28.09
C GLY A 265 13.26 -14.51 28.81
N GLU A 266 12.11 -14.40 28.15
CA GLU A 266 10.85 -14.89 28.70
C GLU A 266 10.79 -16.41 28.61
N THR A 267 10.53 -17.07 29.76
CA THR A 267 10.31 -18.52 29.83
C THR A 267 8.81 -18.83 29.99
N ASN A 268 8.36 -19.86 29.30
CA ASN A 268 7.01 -20.42 29.50
C ASN A 268 7.07 -21.94 29.39
N SER A 269 5.96 -22.63 29.66
CA SER A 269 5.86 -24.10 29.63
C SER A 269 6.23 -24.78 28.30
N LEU A 270 6.42 -24.05 27.23
CA LEU A 270 6.83 -24.55 25.92
C LEU A 270 8.33 -24.32 25.65
N ILE A 271 8.99 -23.49 26.47
CA ILE A 271 10.38 -23.03 26.28
C ILE A 271 11.33 -23.64 27.33
N ASN A 272 10.81 -24.35 28.32
CA ASN A 272 11.59 -25.04 29.36
C ASN A 272 12.20 -26.34 28.88
#